data_c4306b8a0d41a1db6a616b6e39b04e6d
#
_entry.id   c4306b8a0d41a1db6a616b6e39b04e6d
#
_cell.length_a   1.000
_cell.length_b   1.000
_cell.length_c   1.000
_cell.angle_alpha   90.00
_cell.angle_beta   90.00
_cell.angle_gamma   90.00
#
_symmetry.space_group_name_H-M   'P 1'
#
loop_
_entity.id
_entity.type
_entity.pdbx_description
1 polymer ?
#
loop_
_entity_poly.entity_id
_entity_poly.type
_entity_poly.pdbx_seq_one_letter_code
_entity_poly.pdbx_strand_id
1 'polypeptide(L)'
;MRRLAFLIIALIAFAAPAPAAGPLDELRRSFTLDGKPVPPNAFRDFGDADLGDSQPSVVAIDVKAAIDSSRYGDPIARRGDWLTQSRPAAGSLNGAEVMGYRYVGATRSGLLVVIAYFSGGGSGVFTTLHVLDASLAAGFDGDGKRYGRVDLAVLRSVVLGDRWEGEATIAGDTIRIATAKTPAEGVPKSIEAKRP
;
A
#
# COMPACT_ATOMS: atom_id res chain seq x y z
N MET A 1 46.31 36.76 -45.38
CA MET A 1 45.09 36.60 -44.61
C MET A 1 45.01 35.15 -44.19
N ARG A 2 45.32 34.82 -42.94
CA ARG A 2 45.25 33.44 -42.40
C ARG A 2 43.85 33.25 -41.71
N ARG A 3 43.07 32.35 -42.24
CA ARG A 3 41.77 31.97 -41.62
C ARG A 3 42.02 30.93 -40.52
N LEU A 4 41.78 31.30 -39.26
CA LEU A 4 41.78 30.39 -38.12
C LEU A 4 40.42 29.66 -38.11
N ALA A 5 40.44 28.34 -38.29
CA ALA A 5 39.26 27.49 -38.10
C ALA A 5 39.19 27.07 -36.64
N PHE A 6 38.14 27.48 -35.91
CA PHE A 6 37.86 27.02 -34.56
C PHE A 6 37.14 25.68 -34.64
N LEU A 7 37.79 24.62 -34.16
CA LEU A 7 37.17 23.29 -33.98
C LEU A 7 36.44 23.27 -32.66
N ILE A 8 35.12 23.29 -32.68
CA ILE A 8 34.26 23.12 -31.48
C ILE A 8 34.12 21.62 -31.26
N ILE A 9 34.78 21.07 -30.24
CA ILE A 9 34.60 19.70 -29.78
C ILE A 9 33.40 19.72 -28.81
N ALA A 10 32.23 19.22 -29.25
CA ALA A 10 31.06 19.01 -28.39
C ALA A 10 31.33 17.80 -27.48
N LEU A 11 31.53 18.05 -26.20
CA LEU A 11 31.65 17.02 -25.18
C LEU A 11 30.25 16.48 -24.88
N ILE A 12 29.90 15.32 -25.46
CA ILE A 12 28.67 14.62 -25.13
C ILE A 12 28.89 13.88 -23.80
N ALA A 13 28.40 14.44 -22.70
CA ALA A 13 28.38 13.79 -21.40
C ALA A 13 27.35 12.66 -21.46
N PHE A 14 27.78 11.41 -21.51
CA PHE A 14 26.93 10.24 -21.28
C PHE A 14 26.58 10.26 -19.80
N ALA A 15 25.33 10.65 -19.49
CA ALA A 15 24.75 10.42 -18.16
C ALA A 15 24.63 8.91 -17.96
N ALA A 16 25.36 8.34 -16.99
CA ALA A 16 25.19 6.96 -16.60
C ALA A 16 23.74 6.75 -16.16
N PRO A 17 23.07 5.66 -16.57
CA PRO A 17 21.71 5.36 -16.11
C PRO A 17 21.72 5.27 -14.58
N ALA A 18 20.79 5.97 -13.94
CA ALA A 18 20.60 5.87 -12.49
C ALA A 18 20.34 4.40 -12.13
N PRO A 19 20.91 3.88 -11.01
CA PRO A 19 20.64 2.52 -10.57
C PRO A 19 19.13 2.33 -10.42
N ALA A 20 18.63 1.18 -10.91
CA ALA A 20 17.23 0.84 -10.79
C ALA A 20 16.86 0.84 -9.29
N ALA A 21 15.76 1.52 -8.94
CA ALA A 21 15.27 1.56 -7.56
C ALA A 21 14.93 0.14 -7.10
N GLY A 22 15.38 -0.24 -5.89
CA GLY A 22 15.07 -1.53 -5.33
C GLY A 22 13.58 -1.70 -5.01
N PRO A 23 13.11 -2.94 -4.79
CA PRO A 23 11.69 -3.22 -4.53
C PRO A 23 11.12 -2.47 -3.33
N LEU A 24 11.91 -2.26 -2.27
CA LEU A 24 11.48 -1.45 -1.12
C LEU A 24 11.34 0.03 -1.45
N ASP A 25 12.19 0.56 -2.34
CA ASP A 25 12.12 1.95 -2.76
C ASP A 25 10.93 2.18 -3.69
N GLU A 26 10.56 1.19 -4.49
CA GLU A 26 9.36 1.22 -5.30
C GLU A 26 8.10 1.24 -4.42
N LEU A 27 8.00 0.34 -3.44
CA LEU A 27 6.91 0.33 -2.47
C LEU A 27 6.79 1.66 -1.72
N ARG A 28 7.90 2.24 -1.25
CA ARG A 28 7.89 3.53 -0.55
C ARG A 28 7.45 4.69 -1.44
N ARG A 29 7.70 4.63 -2.73
CA ARG A 29 7.37 5.70 -3.67
C ARG A 29 5.94 5.63 -4.17
N SER A 30 5.46 4.45 -4.50
CA SER A 30 4.21 4.26 -5.24
C SER A 30 3.31 3.13 -4.76
N PHE A 31 3.76 2.37 -3.77
CA PHE A 31 3.06 1.19 -3.26
C PHE A 31 2.80 0.13 -4.36
N THR A 32 3.80 -0.03 -5.23
CA THR A 32 3.83 -1.00 -6.33
C THR A 32 5.04 -1.91 -6.20
N LEU A 33 5.02 -3.05 -6.85
CA LEU A 33 6.15 -3.94 -7.04
C LEU A 33 6.19 -4.38 -8.51
N ASP A 34 7.33 -4.19 -9.17
CA ASP A 34 7.50 -4.42 -10.61
C ASP A 34 6.42 -3.67 -11.46
N GLY A 35 6.08 -2.44 -11.06
CA GLY A 35 5.06 -1.60 -11.68
C GLY A 35 3.62 -2.02 -11.42
N LYS A 36 3.37 -3.11 -10.71
CA LYS A 36 2.04 -3.60 -10.36
C LYS A 36 1.65 -3.13 -8.96
N PRO A 37 0.43 -2.63 -8.73
CA PRO A 37 -0.02 -2.24 -7.40
C PRO A 37 -0.22 -3.46 -6.50
N VAL A 38 -0.01 -3.27 -5.20
CA VAL A 38 -0.42 -4.25 -4.19
C VAL A 38 -1.93 -4.48 -4.33
N PRO A 39 -2.40 -5.75 -4.43
CA PRO A 39 -3.83 -6.00 -4.63
C PRO A 39 -4.67 -5.51 -3.43
N PRO A 40 -5.74 -4.72 -3.63
CA PRO A 40 -6.61 -4.29 -2.53
C PRO A 40 -7.14 -5.45 -1.68
N ASN A 41 -7.52 -6.57 -2.29
CA ASN A 41 -8.03 -7.73 -1.57
C ASN A 41 -7.02 -8.37 -0.60
N ALA A 42 -5.72 -8.07 -0.73
CA ALA A 42 -4.71 -8.52 0.23
C ALA A 42 -4.91 -7.89 1.63
N PHE A 43 -5.54 -6.70 1.70
CA PHE A 43 -5.84 -6.05 2.98
C PHE A 43 -6.88 -6.80 3.82
N ARG A 44 -7.70 -7.68 3.22
CA ARG A 44 -8.62 -8.55 3.97
C ARG A 44 -7.89 -9.49 4.92
N ASP A 45 -6.69 -9.90 4.55
CA ASP A 45 -5.91 -10.84 5.34
C ASP A 45 -5.19 -10.20 6.52
N PHE A 46 -5.12 -8.86 6.56
CA PHE A 46 -4.57 -8.15 7.73
C PHE A 46 -5.53 -8.18 8.93
N GLY A 47 -6.74 -8.68 8.75
CA GLY A 47 -7.76 -8.78 9.79
C GLY A 47 -8.36 -7.42 10.14
N ASP A 48 -9.68 -7.39 10.26
CA ASP A 48 -10.34 -6.32 10.97
C ASP A 48 -10.20 -6.59 12.47
N ALA A 49 -9.46 -5.76 13.16
CA ALA A 49 -9.31 -5.84 14.62
C ALA A 49 -10.66 -5.72 15.35
N ASP A 50 -11.74 -5.41 14.63
CA ASP A 50 -13.06 -5.08 15.19
C ASP A 50 -14.17 -6.11 14.89
N LEU A 51 -13.94 -7.13 14.09
CA LEU A 51 -15.01 -8.09 13.76
C LEU A 51 -15.16 -9.23 14.76
N GLY A 52 -14.61 -9.11 15.98
CA GLY A 52 -14.97 -9.95 17.12
C GLY A 52 -14.79 -11.45 16.94
N ASP A 53 -14.29 -11.89 15.83
CA ASP A 53 -14.12 -13.28 15.48
C ASP A 53 -12.66 -13.67 15.48
N SER A 54 -12.33 -14.70 16.20
CA SER A 54 -11.02 -15.24 16.53
C SER A 54 -10.23 -15.82 15.33
N GLN A 55 -10.34 -15.20 14.15
CA GLN A 55 -9.52 -15.56 13.00
C GLN A 55 -8.10 -15.02 13.23
N PRO A 56 -7.08 -15.84 13.05
CA PRO A 56 -5.70 -15.36 13.18
C PRO A 56 -5.45 -14.27 12.13
N SER A 57 -5.16 -13.07 12.60
CA SER A 57 -4.73 -11.97 11.75
C SER A 57 -3.46 -12.39 11.00
N VAL A 58 -3.45 -12.27 9.68
CA VAL A 58 -2.21 -12.39 8.93
C VAL A 58 -1.34 -11.20 9.30
N VAL A 59 -0.22 -11.45 9.95
CA VAL A 59 0.69 -10.40 10.40
C VAL A 59 1.49 -9.82 9.25
N ALA A 60 1.77 -10.62 8.23
CA ALA A 60 2.50 -10.21 7.04
C ALA A 60 2.05 -10.97 5.79
N ILE A 61 2.14 -10.32 4.63
CA ILE A 61 1.95 -10.93 3.32
C ILE A 61 3.22 -10.83 2.48
N ASP A 62 3.47 -11.84 1.64
CA ASP A 62 4.44 -11.74 0.56
C ASP A 62 3.79 -10.97 -0.60
N VAL A 63 4.26 -9.75 -0.86
CA VAL A 63 3.71 -8.85 -1.88
C VAL A 63 3.81 -9.46 -3.27
N LYS A 64 4.93 -10.13 -3.59
CA LYS A 64 5.11 -10.76 -4.89
C LYS A 64 4.12 -11.90 -5.09
N ALA A 65 4.03 -12.79 -4.11
CA ALA A 65 3.06 -13.88 -4.14
C ALA A 65 1.61 -13.36 -4.20
N ALA A 66 1.30 -12.25 -3.50
CA ALA A 66 -0.03 -11.63 -3.55
C ALA A 66 -0.36 -11.10 -4.95
N ILE A 67 0.57 -10.44 -5.63
CA ILE A 67 0.37 -9.90 -6.98
C ILE A 67 0.16 -11.02 -8.02
N ASP A 68 0.88 -12.12 -7.87
CA ASP A 68 0.82 -13.23 -8.82
C ASP A 68 -0.27 -14.27 -8.47
N SER A 69 -0.94 -14.12 -7.31
CA SER A 69 -1.93 -15.08 -6.81
C SER A 69 -3.30 -14.88 -7.45
N SER A 70 -3.93 -15.96 -7.85
CA SER A 70 -5.35 -15.98 -8.24
C SER A 70 -6.31 -15.63 -7.09
N ARG A 71 -5.88 -15.80 -5.82
CA ARG A 71 -6.65 -15.42 -4.63
C ARG A 71 -7.02 -13.94 -4.59
N TYR A 72 -6.14 -13.08 -5.15
CA TYR A 72 -6.33 -11.64 -5.24
C TYR A 72 -6.48 -11.17 -6.69
N GLY A 73 -6.79 -12.10 -7.60
CA GLY A 73 -6.77 -11.88 -9.05
C GLY A 73 -7.95 -11.10 -9.62
N ASP A 74 -8.87 -10.63 -8.78
CA ASP A 74 -9.96 -9.77 -9.24
C ASP A 74 -9.41 -8.50 -9.91
N PRO A 75 -10.06 -7.97 -10.96
CA PRO A 75 -9.59 -6.76 -11.63
C PRO A 75 -9.49 -5.56 -10.69
N ILE A 76 -8.35 -4.86 -10.75
CA ILE A 76 -8.13 -3.63 -9.99
C ILE A 76 -8.68 -2.46 -10.79
N ALA A 77 -9.60 -1.70 -10.19
CA ALA A 77 -10.10 -0.44 -10.71
C ALA A 77 -9.48 0.73 -9.96
N ARG A 78 -9.26 1.86 -10.68
CA ARG A 78 -8.81 3.11 -10.09
C ARG A 78 -9.96 4.14 -10.09
N ARG A 79 -10.19 4.75 -8.93
CA ARG A 79 -11.16 5.83 -8.75
C ARG A 79 -10.49 6.99 -8.00
N GLY A 80 -10.00 7.98 -8.71
CA GLY A 80 -9.12 9.02 -8.13
C GLY A 80 -7.85 8.38 -7.56
N ASP A 81 -7.58 8.63 -6.27
CA ASP A 81 -6.43 8.08 -5.56
C ASP A 81 -6.67 6.66 -5.00
N TRP A 82 -7.90 6.14 -5.12
CA TRP A 82 -8.28 4.84 -4.63
C TRP A 82 -8.04 3.75 -5.66
N LEU A 83 -7.44 2.64 -5.22
CA LEU A 83 -7.42 1.38 -5.93
C LEU A 83 -8.44 0.45 -5.28
N THR A 84 -9.29 -0.18 -6.08
CA THR A 84 -10.39 -1.00 -5.59
C THR A 84 -10.45 -2.34 -6.29
N GLN A 85 -10.87 -3.37 -5.58
CA GLN A 85 -11.26 -4.67 -6.13
C GLN A 85 -12.63 -5.05 -5.59
N SER A 86 -13.45 -5.64 -6.46
CA SER A 86 -14.80 -6.08 -6.12
C SER A 86 -14.93 -7.57 -6.39
N ARG A 87 -15.66 -8.27 -5.52
CA ARG A 87 -16.08 -9.65 -5.75
C ARG A 87 -17.54 -9.84 -5.34
N PRO A 88 -18.22 -10.87 -5.82
CA PRO A 88 -19.57 -11.18 -5.35
C PRO A 88 -19.60 -11.35 -3.83
N ALA A 89 -20.56 -10.72 -3.16
CA ALA A 89 -20.73 -10.89 -1.72
C ALA A 89 -21.28 -12.29 -1.42
N ALA A 90 -20.69 -12.97 -0.45
CA ALA A 90 -21.16 -14.29 -0.03
C ALA A 90 -22.61 -14.22 0.46
N GLY A 91 -23.48 -15.08 -0.09
CA GLY A 91 -24.90 -15.15 0.30
C GLY A 91 -25.79 -14.00 -0.22
N SER A 92 -25.29 -13.10 -1.04
CA SER A 92 -26.07 -12.02 -1.65
C SER A 92 -26.26 -12.28 -3.14
N LEU A 93 -27.53 -12.15 -3.61
CA LEU A 93 -27.85 -12.31 -5.04
C LEU A 93 -27.37 -11.13 -5.90
N ASN A 94 -27.22 -9.94 -5.32
CA ASN A 94 -26.90 -8.72 -6.05
C ASN A 94 -25.86 -7.81 -5.35
N GLY A 95 -25.30 -8.24 -4.22
CA GLY A 95 -24.32 -7.48 -3.47
C GLY A 95 -22.90 -7.77 -3.96
N ALA A 96 -22.05 -6.75 -3.99
CA ALA A 96 -20.63 -6.89 -4.20
C ALA A 96 -19.87 -6.46 -2.94
N GLU A 97 -18.93 -7.27 -2.51
CA GLU A 97 -17.94 -6.84 -1.54
C GLU A 97 -16.89 -6.01 -2.26
N VAL A 98 -16.50 -4.91 -1.67
CA VAL A 98 -15.46 -4.03 -2.22
C VAL A 98 -14.39 -3.83 -1.16
N MET A 99 -13.15 -4.07 -1.55
CA MET A 99 -11.97 -3.66 -0.81
C MET A 99 -11.27 -2.56 -1.61
N GLY A 100 -10.92 -1.49 -0.94
CA GLY A 100 -10.17 -0.41 -1.57
C GLY A 100 -9.09 0.14 -0.67
N TYR A 101 -8.07 0.74 -1.26
CA TYR A 101 -7.09 1.50 -0.51
C TYR A 101 -6.59 2.70 -1.30
N ARG A 102 -6.07 3.69 -0.57
CA ARG A 102 -5.20 4.74 -1.09
C ARG A 102 -3.88 4.76 -0.32
N TYR A 103 -2.79 4.90 -1.05
CA TYR A 103 -1.47 5.07 -0.48
C TYR A 103 -1.28 6.53 -0.06
N VAL A 104 -0.95 6.77 1.21
CA VAL A 104 -0.69 8.11 1.74
C VAL A 104 0.77 8.51 1.53
N GLY A 105 1.69 7.56 1.68
CA GLY A 105 3.12 7.79 1.53
C GLY A 105 3.97 6.95 2.48
N ALA A 106 5.26 7.27 2.55
CA ALA A 106 6.19 6.67 3.50
C ALA A 106 6.64 7.70 4.55
N THR A 107 6.83 7.24 5.79
CA THR A 107 7.45 8.03 6.85
C THR A 107 8.96 8.21 6.59
N ARG A 108 9.61 9.09 7.36
CA ARG A 108 11.07 9.26 7.29
C ARG A 108 11.82 7.95 7.62
N SER A 109 11.31 7.16 8.56
CA SER A 109 11.85 5.84 8.91
C SER A 109 11.55 4.75 7.88
N GLY A 110 10.77 5.06 6.83
CA GLY A 110 10.47 4.17 5.70
C GLY A 110 9.28 3.25 5.95
N LEU A 111 8.45 3.51 6.97
CA LEU A 111 7.16 2.83 7.14
C LEU A 111 6.15 3.36 6.14
N LEU A 112 5.32 2.47 5.62
CA LEU A 112 4.30 2.78 4.62
C LEU A 112 2.98 3.08 5.31
N VAL A 113 2.26 4.09 4.83
CA VAL A 113 0.97 4.48 5.38
C VAL A 113 -0.10 4.31 4.31
N VAL A 114 -1.12 3.54 4.63
CA VAL A 114 -2.22 3.20 3.74
C VAL A 114 -3.54 3.42 4.45
N ILE A 115 -4.51 4.03 3.79
CA ILE A 115 -5.90 4.03 4.24
C ILE A 115 -6.63 3.01 3.39
N ALA A 116 -7.20 1.99 4.04
CA ALA A 116 -7.99 0.96 3.40
C ALA A 116 -9.46 1.07 3.83
N TYR A 117 -10.38 0.63 2.97
CA TYR A 117 -11.77 0.47 3.35
C TYR A 117 -12.32 -0.87 2.87
N PHE A 118 -13.32 -1.35 3.59
CA PHE A 118 -14.10 -2.53 3.25
C PHE A 118 -15.59 -2.19 3.23
N SER A 119 -16.29 -2.70 2.22
CA SER A 119 -17.75 -2.71 2.13
C SER A 119 -18.21 -4.13 1.81
N GLY A 120 -19.07 -4.70 2.65
CA GLY A 120 -19.58 -6.06 2.51
C GLY A 120 -20.80 -6.19 1.59
N GLY A 121 -21.09 -5.18 0.75
CA GLY A 121 -22.26 -5.16 -0.13
C GLY A 121 -23.51 -4.56 0.50
N GLY A 122 -23.46 -4.19 1.78
CA GLY A 122 -24.49 -3.40 2.48
C GLY A 122 -24.20 -1.90 2.43
N SER A 123 -24.77 -1.13 3.37
CA SER A 123 -24.61 0.32 3.45
C SER A 123 -23.36 0.78 4.21
N GLY A 124 -22.70 -0.11 4.96
CA GLY A 124 -21.49 0.18 5.74
C GLY A 124 -20.24 0.24 4.86
N VAL A 125 -19.34 1.21 5.16
CA VAL A 125 -18.02 1.37 4.54
C VAL A 125 -17.00 1.60 5.66
N PHE A 126 -16.37 0.55 6.12
CA PHE A 126 -15.46 0.58 7.26
C PHE A 126 -14.06 0.95 6.81
N THR A 127 -13.52 1.99 7.40
CA THR A 127 -12.22 2.56 6.99
C THR A 127 -11.20 2.38 8.10
N THR A 128 -10.00 1.93 7.71
CA THR A 128 -8.87 1.69 8.63
C THR A 128 -7.60 2.31 8.04
N LEU A 129 -6.80 2.95 8.89
CA LEU A 129 -5.44 3.38 8.57
C LEU A 129 -4.47 2.30 9.03
N HIS A 130 -3.62 1.83 8.13
CA HIS A 130 -2.56 0.87 8.42
C HIS A 130 -1.20 1.54 8.32
N VAL A 131 -0.34 1.25 9.30
CA VAL A 131 1.10 1.52 9.28
C VAL A 131 1.80 0.19 9.04
N LEU A 132 2.52 0.10 7.93
CA LEU A 132 3.09 -1.14 7.43
C LEU A 132 4.62 -1.05 7.40
N ASP A 133 5.30 -2.14 7.70
CA ASP A 133 6.72 -2.29 7.42
C ASP A 133 6.93 -3.21 6.22
N ALA A 134 7.83 -2.81 5.32
CA ALA A 134 8.24 -3.63 4.20
C ALA A 134 9.68 -4.09 4.39
N SER A 135 9.93 -5.39 4.23
CA SER A 135 11.25 -5.99 4.38
C SER A 135 11.54 -7.02 3.29
N LEU A 136 12.82 -7.21 3.01
CA LEU A 136 13.27 -8.28 2.10
C LEU A 136 13.53 -9.55 2.91
N ALA A 137 13.01 -10.66 2.40
CA ALA A 137 13.22 -11.98 2.96
C ALA A 137 13.55 -13.00 1.85
N ALA A 138 13.99 -14.17 2.24
CA ALA A 138 14.09 -15.31 1.34
C ALA A 138 12.87 -16.20 1.52
N GLY A 139 12.30 -16.65 0.40
CA GLY A 139 11.24 -17.64 0.35
C GLY A 139 11.61 -18.81 -0.53
N PHE A 140 10.77 -19.86 -0.52
CA PHE A 140 10.84 -20.98 -1.44
C PHE A 140 9.48 -21.12 -2.13
N ASP A 141 9.50 -21.33 -3.44
CA ASP A 141 8.28 -21.59 -4.22
C ASP A 141 7.80 -23.06 -4.01
N GLY A 142 6.70 -23.43 -4.70
CA GLY A 142 6.13 -24.78 -4.60
C GLY A 142 7.06 -25.90 -5.06
N ASP A 143 8.08 -25.59 -5.86
CA ASP A 143 9.09 -26.52 -6.34
C ASP A 143 10.35 -26.54 -5.46
N GLY A 144 10.35 -25.78 -4.35
CA GLY A 144 11.47 -25.66 -3.42
C GLY A 144 12.59 -24.75 -3.90
N LYS A 145 12.39 -23.99 -4.97
CA LYS A 145 13.36 -23.04 -5.50
C LYS A 145 13.33 -21.74 -4.68
N ARG A 146 14.51 -21.31 -4.23
CA ARG A 146 14.66 -20.08 -3.48
C ARG A 146 14.36 -18.84 -4.33
N TYR A 147 13.58 -17.92 -3.79
CA TYR A 147 13.33 -16.60 -4.39
C TYR A 147 13.43 -15.48 -3.36
N GLY A 148 13.62 -14.24 -3.84
CA GLY A 148 13.52 -13.05 -3.01
C GLY A 148 12.05 -12.66 -2.84
N ARG A 149 11.57 -12.60 -1.60
CA ARG A 149 10.23 -12.14 -1.26
C ARG A 149 10.26 -10.76 -0.64
N VAL A 150 9.17 -10.05 -0.77
CA VAL A 150 8.95 -8.75 -0.14
C VAL A 150 7.81 -8.91 0.84
N ASP A 151 8.14 -8.94 2.11
CA ASP A 151 7.15 -9.05 3.19
C ASP A 151 6.60 -7.66 3.54
N LEU A 152 5.27 -7.57 3.62
CA LEU A 152 4.54 -6.40 4.06
C LEU A 152 3.81 -6.76 5.35
N ALA A 153 4.30 -6.24 6.48
CA ALA A 153 3.78 -6.53 7.81
C ALA A 153 2.99 -5.35 8.38
N VAL A 154 1.87 -5.62 9.05
CA VAL A 154 1.11 -4.61 9.78
C VAL A 154 1.77 -4.37 11.13
N LEU A 155 2.26 -3.15 11.37
CA LEU A 155 2.76 -2.72 12.68
C LEU A 155 1.66 -2.10 13.53
N ARG A 156 0.72 -1.41 12.89
CA ARG A 156 -0.39 -0.74 13.58
C ARG A 156 -1.57 -0.55 12.65
N SER A 157 -2.77 -0.75 13.20
CA SER A 157 -4.04 -0.38 12.56
C SER A 157 -4.80 0.59 13.46
N VAL A 158 -5.48 1.55 12.83
CA VAL A 158 -6.36 2.51 13.50
C VAL A 158 -7.68 2.54 12.77
N VAL A 159 -8.74 2.08 13.41
CA VAL A 159 -10.10 2.15 12.87
C VAL A 159 -10.53 3.60 12.80
N LEU A 160 -10.86 4.08 11.61
CA LEU A 160 -11.29 5.45 11.36
C LEU A 160 -12.82 5.60 11.41
N GLY A 161 -13.53 4.47 11.29
CA GLY A 161 -14.99 4.40 11.39
C GLY A 161 -15.71 4.15 10.07
N ASP A 162 -17.05 4.16 10.14
CA ASP A 162 -17.93 4.01 8.98
C ASP A 162 -17.96 5.30 8.15
N ARG A 163 -17.82 5.15 6.83
CA ARG A 163 -17.85 6.28 5.85
C ARG A 163 -16.97 7.47 6.26
N TRP A 164 -15.77 7.15 6.71
CA TRP A 164 -14.83 8.16 7.13
C TRP A 164 -14.50 9.10 5.96
N GLU A 165 -14.76 10.37 6.17
CA GLU A 165 -14.41 11.46 5.27
C GLU A 165 -13.31 12.30 5.93
N GLY A 166 -12.08 12.05 5.56
CA GLY A 166 -10.96 12.76 6.16
C GLY A 166 -9.68 12.59 5.37
N GLU A 167 -8.62 13.11 5.93
CA GLU A 167 -7.31 13.10 5.31
C GLU A 167 -6.26 12.65 6.32
N ALA A 168 -5.26 11.91 5.84
CA ALA A 168 -4.05 11.63 6.58
C ALA A 168 -2.86 12.23 5.85
N THR A 169 -1.97 12.88 6.59
CA THR A 169 -0.74 13.49 6.09
C THR A 169 0.45 13.02 6.91
N ILE A 170 1.63 12.98 6.27
CA ILE A 170 2.87 12.52 6.90
C ILE A 170 3.83 13.70 7.05
N ALA A 171 4.35 13.90 8.27
CA ALA A 171 5.38 14.88 8.57
C ALA A 171 6.52 14.20 9.35
N GLY A 172 7.58 13.81 8.65
CA GLY A 172 8.65 12.99 9.22
C GLY A 172 8.14 11.59 9.59
N ASP A 173 8.11 11.26 10.88
CA ASP A 173 7.56 10.01 11.40
C ASP A 173 6.20 10.19 12.08
N THR A 174 5.62 11.40 12.01
CA THR A 174 4.30 11.69 12.56
C THR A 174 3.24 11.61 11.44
N ILE A 175 2.21 10.81 11.65
CA ILE A 175 1.02 10.73 10.81
C ILE A 175 -0.07 11.56 11.47
N ARG A 176 -0.57 12.60 10.80
CA ARG A 176 -1.68 13.44 11.25
C ARG A 176 -2.96 12.96 10.58
N ILE A 177 -4.02 12.81 11.38
CA ILE A 177 -5.33 12.36 10.93
C ILE A 177 -6.31 13.51 11.15
N ALA A 178 -6.88 14.02 10.08
CA ALA A 178 -7.93 15.02 10.10
C ALA A 178 -9.24 14.41 9.60
N THR A 179 -10.34 14.70 10.29
CA THR A 179 -11.68 14.27 9.89
C THR A 179 -12.49 15.49 9.45
N ALA A 180 -13.23 15.38 8.35
CA ALA A 180 -14.09 16.45 7.85
C ALA A 180 -15.34 16.68 8.72
N LYS A 181 -15.74 15.67 9.48
CA LYS A 181 -16.88 15.67 10.42
C LYS A 181 -16.34 15.34 11.82
N THR A 182 -17.24 15.34 12.81
CA THR A 182 -16.89 14.97 14.20
C THR A 182 -16.08 13.65 14.18
N PRO A 183 -14.88 13.64 14.77
CA PRO A 183 -14.07 12.44 14.82
C PRO A 183 -14.88 11.29 15.45
N ALA A 184 -14.77 10.09 14.90
CA ALA A 184 -15.26 8.91 15.60
C ALA A 184 -14.54 8.82 16.95
N GLU A 185 -15.26 8.42 17.99
CA GLU A 185 -14.70 8.29 19.33
C GLU A 185 -13.51 7.32 19.28
N GLY A 186 -12.38 7.72 19.86
CA GLY A 186 -11.15 6.92 19.88
C GLY A 186 -10.19 7.11 18.70
N VAL A 187 -10.53 7.85 17.64
CA VAL A 187 -9.58 8.13 16.55
C VAL A 187 -8.52 9.15 17.02
N PRO A 188 -7.24 8.79 17.06
CA PRO A 188 -6.19 9.72 17.45
C PRO A 188 -5.98 10.79 16.37
N LYS A 189 -5.71 12.04 16.80
CA LYS A 189 -5.37 13.13 15.87
C LYS A 189 -4.00 12.98 15.22
N SER A 190 -3.11 12.23 15.85
CA SER A 190 -1.78 11.93 15.32
C SER A 190 -1.23 10.62 15.88
N ILE A 191 -0.34 10.00 15.13
CA ILE A 191 0.34 8.76 15.46
C ILE A 191 1.82 8.95 15.19
N GLU A 192 2.67 8.58 16.13
CA GLU A 192 4.10 8.38 15.89
C GLU A 192 4.32 6.99 15.29
N ALA A 193 4.99 6.94 14.15
CA ALA A 193 5.24 5.73 13.37
C ALA A 193 6.74 5.59 13.11
N LYS A 194 7.46 5.05 14.10
CA LYS A 194 8.88 4.73 14.01
C LYS A 194 9.06 3.21 14.00
N ARG A 195 10.11 2.76 13.33
CA ARG A 195 10.55 1.37 13.48
C ARG A 195 11.00 1.14 14.92
N PRO A 196 10.68 -0.04 15.48
CA PRO A 196 11.17 -0.43 16.79
C PRO A 196 12.70 -0.53 16.81
#